data_b31223e7927e1f3d0cb30a7dd0c98141
#
_entry.id   b31223e7927e1f3d0cb30a7dd0c98141
#
_cell.length_a   1.000
_cell.length_b   1.000
_cell.length_c   1.000
_cell.angle_alpha   90.00
_cell.angle_beta   90.00
_cell.angle_gamma   90.00
#
_symmetry.space_group_name_H-M   'P 1'
#
loop_
_entity.id
_entity.type
_entity.pdbx_description
1 polymer ?
#
loop_
_entity_poly.entity_id
_entity_poly.type
_entity_poly.pdbx_seq_one_letter_code
_entity_poly.pdbx_strand_id
1 'polypeptide(L)'
;MLDESLLLLQETRASWNVALELGTDARLDEAGLREAVLACCRRHPLARARLALSPHGETSYRWDFADEIDVDPLRVAQAPDSAALERLRTELYTPPIALDTAPGFRVVLARRPGGDLVLLSASHIVADGVGALRLMRSIVRAYRGEPDPPDPLPLAEARDLGWFLAPKTRSEKWARQLEVLRRVREALDPPSRIAVVGGTERAGFGFVFRTLDIGATTTPGLVQRAPGTTINDVLIAALHLTVQSWNTKRDVLTGRVGVMMPVNVRPADRFWDVVSNFTSTVTVSTVPDDRVDLATATTAVAEQTYQMRRHDRAYGLYDLLTSARKAPLALKRAVPRLIHLTGDRFVDTAMLSNLGRIPKPPTFATEPGSGPPELWFSPPCDPACSVSLGVATSGTRLALVTRYRYEQFNTDAAAEFTDLLIAQVTHWRER
;
A
#
# COMPACT_ATOMS: atom_id res chain seq x y z
N MET A 1 -1.71 -4.77 -17.63
CA MET A 1 -2.13 -3.33 -17.73
C MET A 1 -1.91 -2.57 -16.44
N LEU A 2 -2.40 -3.02 -15.24
CA LEU A 2 -2.11 -2.34 -13.97
C LEU A 2 -0.61 -2.36 -13.66
N ASP A 3 0.04 -3.50 -13.82
CA ASP A 3 1.48 -3.67 -13.69
C ASP A 3 2.27 -2.77 -14.66
N GLU A 4 1.83 -2.65 -15.91
CA GLU A 4 2.44 -1.77 -16.90
C GLU A 4 2.35 -0.28 -16.49
N SER A 5 1.21 0.16 -15.95
CA SER A 5 1.05 1.53 -15.47
C SER A 5 1.95 1.84 -14.28
N LEU A 6 2.10 0.91 -13.35
CA LEU A 6 3.02 1.05 -12.21
C LEU A 6 4.49 1.08 -12.66
N LEU A 7 4.85 0.26 -13.67
CA LEU A 7 6.19 0.28 -14.23
C LEU A 7 6.51 1.65 -14.86
N LEU A 8 5.56 2.22 -15.63
CA LEU A 8 5.70 3.55 -16.22
C LEU A 8 5.84 4.65 -15.15
N LEU A 9 5.12 4.54 -14.04
CA LEU A 9 5.25 5.45 -12.90
C LEU A 9 6.60 5.27 -12.19
N GLN A 10 7.07 4.05 -11.99
CA GLN A 10 8.36 3.77 -11.36
C GLN A 10 9.54 4.31 -12.17
N GLU A 11 9.48 4.25 -13.51
CA GLU A 11 10.52 4.81 -14.38
C GLU A 11 10.68 6.34 -14.23
N THR A 12 9.67 7.03 -13.75
CA THR A 12 9.62 8.50 -13.76
C THR A 12 9.56 9.15 -12.39
N ARG A 13 9.18 8.43 -11.33
CA ARG A 13 8.86 9.06 -10.05
C ARG A 13 9.62 8.51 -8.85
N ALA A 14 9.33 7.32 -8.42
CA ALA A 14 9.94 6.75 -7.22
C ALA A 14 9.74 5.24 -7.16
N SER A 15 10.43 4.64 -6.20
CA SER A 15 10.28 3.24 -5.88
C SER A 15 8.85 2.94 -5.40
N TRP A 16 8.16 2.07 -6.11
CA TRP A 16 6.85 1.54 -5.75
C TRP A 16 7.01 0.18 -5.07
N ASN A 17 7.61 0.20 -3.87
CA ASN A 17 7.79 -1.00 -3.08
C ASN A 17 6.76 -1.07 -1.96
N VAL A 18 6.09 -2.22 -1.87
CA VAL A 18 5.26 -2.61 -0.73
C VAL A 18 6.16 -3.20 0.34
N ALA A 19 5.99 -2.78 1.58
CA ALA A 19 6.74 -3.28 2.73
C ALA A 19 5.86 -4.07 3.69
N LEU A 20 6.38 -5.20 4.16
CA LEU A 20 5.82 -6.00 5.25
C LEU A 20 6.92 -6.35 6.25
N GLU A 21 6.59 -6.29 7.53
CA GLU A 21 7.49 -6.71 8.60
C GLU A 21 6.77 -7.69 9.51
N LEU A 22 7.45 -8.77 9.87
CA LEU A 22 6.95 -9.80 10.77
C LEU A 22 7.95 -10.06 11.87
N GLY A 23 7.59 -9.70 13.11
CA GLY A 23 8.41 -9.92 14.30
C GLY A 23 8.16 -11.28 14.94
N THR A 24 9.17 -11.76 15.62
CA THR A 24 9.14 -12.96 16.46
C THR A 24 10.06 -12.81 17.66
N ASP A 25 9.68 -13.36 18.79
CA ASP A 25 10.52 -13.38 20.00
C ASP A 25 11.64 -14.44 19.90
N ALA A 26 11.55 -15.35 18.94
CA ALA A 26 12.54 -16.39 18.70
C ALA A 26 13.69 -15.91 17.82
N ARG A 27 14.83 -16.61 17.92
CA ARG A 27 15.92 -16.53 16.94
C ARG A 27 15.64 -17.51 15.80
N LEU A 28 15.53 -16.99 14.60
CA LEU A 28 15.29 -17.80 13.41
C LEU A 28 16.60 -18.42 12.92
N ASP A 29 16.54 -19.68 12.49
CA ASP A 29 17.65 -20.28 11.77
C ASP A 29 17.81 -19.65 10.39
N GLU A 30 19.01 -19.13 10.11
CA GLU A 30 19.30 -18.44 8.85
C GLU A 30 19.18 -19.36 7.64
N ALA A 31 19.73 -20.57 7.75
CA ALA A 31 19.73 -21.53 6.65
C ALA A 31 18.30 -21.98 6.33
N GLY A 32 17.51 -22.29 7.36
CA GLY A 32 16.10 -22.63 7.23
C GLY A 32 15.26 -21.50 6.64
N LEU A 33 15.51 -20.23 7.06
CA LEU A 33 14.81 -19.09 6.49
C LEU A 33 15.20 -18.86 5.02
N ARG A 34 16.46 -19.02 4.66
CA ARG A 34 16.94 -18.92 3.28
C ARG A 34 16.26 -19.96 2.38
N GLU A 35 16.23 -21.20 2.81
CA GLU A 35 15.54 -22.25 2.06
C GLU A 35 14.03 -21.97 1.95
N ALA A 36 13.41 -21.44 3.00
CA ALA A 36 12.01 -21.07 2.98
C ALA A 36 11.72 -19.92 1.96
N VAL A 37 12.62 -18.93 1.87
CA VAL A 37 12.50 -17.86 0.86
C VAL A 37 12.69 -18.41 -0.55
N LEU A 38 13.64 -19.31 -0.76
CA LEU A 38 13.84 -19.99 -2.04
C LEU A 38 12.63 -20.86 -2.42
N ALA A 39 12.05 -21.57 -1.45
CA ALA A 39 10.83 -22.35 -1.66
C ALA A 39 9.65 -21.46 -2.07
N CYS A 40 9.52 -20.27 -1.45
CA CYS A 40 8.53 -19.27 -1.84
C CYS A 40 8.76 -18.81 -3.30
N CYS A 41 9.99 -18.57 -3.73
CA CYS A 41 10.31 -18.22 -5.13
C CYS A 41 9.90 -19.34 -6.09
N ARG A 42 10.22 -20.60 -5.79
CA ARG A 42 9.82 -21.75 -6.61
C ARG A 42 8.30 -21.90 -6.70
N ARG A 43 7.60 -21.57 -5.62
CA ARG A 43 6.13 -21.68 -5.51
C ARG A 43 5.39 -20.69 -6.37
N HIS A 44 5.83 -19.43 -6.42
CA HIS A 44 5.11 -18.32 -7.04
C HIS A 44 5.82 -17.88 -8.34
N PRO A 45 5.24 -18.14 -9.53
CA PRO A 45 5.86 -17.73 -10.79
C PRO A 45 6.13 -16.23 -10.87
N LEU A 46 5.22 -15.38 -10.34
CA LEU A 46 5.42 -13.92 -10.32
C LEU A 46 6.58 -13.48 -9.45
N ALA A 47 6.93 -14.25 -8.43
CA ALA A 47 8.14 -13.98 -7.64
C ALA A 47 9.42 -14.10 -8.50
N ARG A 48 9.40 -14.95 -9.54
CA ARG A 48 10.50 -15.17 -10.49
C ARG A 48 10.33 -14.41 -11.81
N ALA A 49 9.33 -13.52 -11.88
CA ALA A 49 9.12 -12.71 -13.08
C ALA A 49 10.22 -11.68 -13.23
N ARG A 50 10.75 -11.53 -14.42
CA ARG A 50 11.65 -10.47 -14.83
C ARG A 50 11.19 -9.82 -16.12
N LEU A 51 11.52 -8.55 -16.25
CA LEU A 51 11.17 -7.74 -17.40
C LEU A 51 12.13 -8.09 -18.55
N ALA A 52 11.58 -8.65 -19.61
CA ALA A 52 12.36 -8.93 -20.82
C ALA A 52 12.61 -7.64 -21.60
N LEU A 53 13.75 -7.61 -22.31
CA LEU A 53 14.04 -6.52 -23.24
C LEU A 53 12.95 -6.45 -24.32
N SER A 54 12.34 -5.30 -24.47
CA SER A 54 11.31 -5.07 -25.47
C SER A 54 11.93 -4.42 -26.71
N PRO A 55 11.78 -5.01 -27.91
CA PRO A 55 12.21 -4.41 -29.17
C PRO A 55 11.56 -3.03 -29.40
N HIS A 56 12.21 -2.19 -30.19
CA HIS A 56 11.67 -0.89 -30.58
C HIS A 56 10.33 -1.07 -31.33
N GLY A 57 9.30 -0.30 -30.96
CA GLY A 57 7.99 -0.31 -31.60
C GLY A 57 6.93 -1.18 -30.90
N GLU A 58 7.27 -1.85 -29.80
CA GLU A 58 6.27 -2.61 -29.03
C GLU A 58 5.23 -1.71 -28.33
N THR A 59 4.07 -2.29 -28.11
CA THR A 59 2.95 -1.62 -27.42
C THR A 59 2.82 -2.07 -25.95
N SER A 60 3.57 -3.06 -25.50
CA SER A 60 3.54 -3.59 -24.14
C SER A 60 4.89 -4.14 -23.71
N TYR A 61 5.12 -4.15 -22.40
CA TYR A 61 6.25 -4.86 -21.81
C TYR A 61 6.04 -6.37 -21.86
N ARG A 62 7.14 -7.10 -21.96
CA ARG A 62 7.17 -8.56 -21.88
C ARG A 62 7.74 -9.01 -20.57
N TRP A 63 7.22 -10.12 -20.07
CA TRP A 63 7.71 -10.78 -18.88
C TRP A 63 8.29 -12.14 -19.25
N ASP A 64 9.46 -12.40 -18.70
CA ASP A 64 10.10 -13.70 -18.71
C ASP A 64 9.96 -14.30 -17.31
N PHE A 65 9.70 -15.62 -17.23
CA PHE A 65 9.54 -16.36 -15.98
C PHE A 65 10.71 -17.32 -15.84
N ALA A 66 11.71 -16.90 -15.08
CA ALA A 66 12.91 -17.71 -14.87
C ALA A 66 12.59 -19.00 -14.11
N ASP A 67 13.27 -20.09 -14.47
CA ASP A 67 13.19 -21.35 -13.70
C ASP A 67 13.90 -21.19 -12.35
N GLU A 68 14.98 -20.43 -12.33
CA GLU A 68 15.77 -20.09 -11.14
C GLU A 68 15.80 -18.57 -10.91
N ILE A 69 16.15 -18.17 -9.70
CA ILE A 69 16.36 -16.77 -9.35
C ILE A 69 17.79 -16.33 -9.70
N ASP A 70 17.95 -15.05 -10.06
CA ASP A 70 19.25 -14.51 -10.49
C ASP A 70 20.10 -14.06 -9.29
N VAL A 71 19.44 -13.66 -8.17
CA VAL A 71 20.10 -13.14 -6.97
C VAL A 71 19.47 -13.71 -5.70
N ASP A 72 20.29 -13.94 -4.68
CA ASP A 72 19.79 -14.33 -3.35
C ASP A 72 18.94 -13.18 -2.76
N PRO A 73 17.67 -13.40 -2.48
CA PRO A 73 16.80 -12.37 -1.94
C PRO A 73 17.00 -12.12 -0.44
N LEU A 74 17.65 -13.02 0.31
CA LEU A 74 17.81 -12.92 1.76
C LEU A 74 19.15 -12.31 2.15
N ARG A 75 19.09 -11.20 2.88
CA ARG A 75 20.23 -10.61 3.62
C ARG A 75 20.00 -10.74 5.11
N VAL A 76 21.04 -11.03 5.88
CA VAL A 76 21.02 -10.96 7.34
C VAL A 76 21.76 -9.71 7.81
N ALA A 77 21.19 -9.01 8.78
CA ALA A 77 21.75 -7.77 9.31
C ALA A 77 21.54 -7.65 10.83
N GLN A 78 22.44 -6.95 11.50
CA GLN A 78 22.30 -6.62 12.91
C GLN A 78 21.53 -5.31 13.09
N ALA A 79 20.56 -5.29 13.98
CA ALA A 79 19.79 -4.13 14.37
C ALA A 79 19.76 -4.00 15.90
N PRO A 80 20.91 -3.63 16.52
CA PRO A 80 21.05 -3.59 17.97
C PRO A 80 20.16 -2.52 18.63
N ASP A 81 19.75 -1.52 17.87
CA ASP A 81 18.94 -0.40 18.34
C ASP A 81 17.95 0.08 17.24
N SER A 82 17.08 1.00 17.63
CA SER A 82 16.08 1.60 16.73
C SER A 82 16.71 2.34 15.56
N ALA A 83 17.84 3.02 15.75
CA ALA A 83 18.51 3.77 14.69
C ALA A 83 19.11 2.83 13.62
N ALA A 84 19.69 1.71 14.04
CA ALA A 84 20.16 0.67 13.12
C ALA A 84 19.00 0.06 12.32
N LEU A 85 17.87 -0.20 12.98
CA LEU A 85 16.67 -0.73 12.31
C LEU A 85 16.08 0.28 11.31
N GLU A 86 16.06 1.57 11.65
CA GLU A 86 15.60 2.63 10.73
C GLU A 86 16.52 2.74 9.51
N ARG A 87 17.84 2.65 9.67
CA ARG A 87 18.77 2.59 8.54
C ARG A 87 18.49 1.39 7.63
N LEU A 88 18.29 0.19 8.21
CA LEU A 88 17.95 -1.01 7.44
C LEU A 88 16.65 -0.85 6.65
N ARG A 89 15.62 -0.25 7.25
CA ARG A 89 14.36 0.06 6.57
C ARG A 89 14.57 1.01 5.41
N THR A 90 15.33 2.09 5.62
CA THR A 90 15.65 3.05 4.56
C THR A 90 16.39 2.38 3.40
N GLU A 91 17.41 1.57 3.71
CA GLU A 91 18.21 0.83 2.71
C GLU A 91 17.36 -0.17 1.92
N LEU A 92 16.41 -0.85 2.58
CA LEU A 92 15.59 -1.88 1.95
C LEU A 92 14.41 -1.30 1.16
N TYR A 93 13.75 -0.26 1.68
CA TYR A 93 12.48 0.21 1.15
C TYR A 93 12.59 1.41 0.22
N THR A 94 13.71 2.15 0.25
CA THR A 94 13.90 3.33 -0.60
C THR A 94 14.30 2.99 -2.04
N PRO A 95 15.28 2.12 -2.31
CA PRO A 95 15.66 1.84 -3.69
C PRO A 95 14.59 1.04 -4.43
N PRO A 96 14.36 1.32 -5.72
CA PRO A 96 13.53 0.46 -6.53
C PRO A 96 14.13 -0.95 -6.61
N ILE A 97 13.25 -1.95 -6.67
CA ILE A 97 13.67 -3.31 -6.95
C ILE A 97 13.83 -3.43 -8.46
N ALA A 98 15.03 -3.81 -8.90
CA ALA A 98 15.31 -4.10 -10.29
C ALA A 98 14.42 -5.26 -10.78
N LEU A 99 13.80 -5.09 -11.93
CA LEU A 99 12.87 -6.08 -12.51
C LEU A 99 13.46 -6.82 -13.70
N ASP A 100 14.66 -6.48 -14.11
CA ASP A 100 15.48 -7.23 -15.08
C ASP A 100 16.13 -8.47 -14.46
N THR A 101 16.09 -8.59 -13.14
CA THR A 101 16.56 -9.75 -12.36
C THR A 101 15.47 -10.29 -11.46
N ALA A 102 15.44 -11.62 -11.26
CA ALA A 102 14.55 -12.29 -10.33
C ALA A 102 15.26 -12.57 -8.99
N PRO A 103 14.56 -12.53 -7.86
CA PRO A 103 13.14 -12.29 -7.67
C PRO A 103 12.80 -10.79 -7.55
N GLY A 104 11.54 -10.44 -7.87
CA GLY A 104 10.99 -9.09 -7.74
C GLY A 104 10.68 -8.67 -6.30
N PHE A 105 11.37 -9.24 -5.30
CA PHE A 105 11.30 -8.87 -3.90
C PHE A 105 12.64 -9.10 -3.19
N ARG A 106 12.78 -8.52 -1.99
CA ARG A 106 13.96 -8.66 -1.11
C ARG A 106 13.49 -8.95 0.31
N VAL A 107 14.27 -9.71 1.04
CA VAL A 107 14.04 -10.05 2.44
C VAL A 107 15.26 -9.69 3.27
N VAL A 108 15.05 -9.09 4.44
CA VAL A 108 16.10 -8.88 5.43
C VAL A 108 15.70 -9.57 6.71
N LEU A 109 16.57 -10.41 7.23
CA LEU A 109 16.49 -10.92 8.60
C LEU A 109 17.25 -9.96 9.49
N ALA A 110 16.54 -9.12 10.22
CA ALA A 110 17.14 -8.20 11.20
C ALA A 110 17.23 -8.86 12.58
N ARG A 111 18.47 -9.04 13.05
CA ARG A 111 18.79 -9.54 14.37
C ARG A 111 18.70 -8.39 15.37
N ARG A 112 17.70 -8.39 16.25
CA ARG A 112 17.48 -7.33 17.24
C ARG A 112 17.47 -7.91 18.66
N PRO A 113 17.68 -7.09 19.72
CA PRO A 113 17.44 -7.53 21.09
C PRO A 113 16.00 -8.03 21.25
N GLY A 114 15.83 -9.17 21.94
CA GLY A 114 14.51 -9.73 22.24
C GLY A 114 13.83 -10.50 21.10
N GLY A 115 14.54 -10.80 20.00
CA GLY A 115 13.99 -11.61 18.92
C GLY A 115 14.37 -11.10 17.53
N ASP A 116 13.84 -11.71 16.50
CA ASP A 116 14.16 -11.37 15.13
C ASP A 116 13.01 -10.64 14.44
N LEU A 117 13.33 -9.88 13.40
CA LEU A 117 12.36 -9.21 12.54
C LEU A 117 12.66 -9.58 11.08
N VAL A 118 11.67 -10.14 10.40
CA VAL A 118 11.74 -10.41 8.96
C VAL A 118 11.07 -9.24 8.22
N LEU A 119 11.89 -8.50 7.44
CA LEU A 119 11.45 -7.39 6.60
C LEU A 119 11.37 -7.86 5.16
N LEU A 120 10.24 -7.67 4.51
CA LEU A 120 10.01 -7.98 3.11
C LEU A 120 9.72 -6.69 2.35
N SER A 121 10.44 -6.46 1.26
CA SER A 121 10.16 -5.43 0.27
C SER A 121 9.80 -6.10 -1.04
N ALA A 122 8.62 -5.85 -1.56
CA ALA A 122 8.18 -6.39 -2.85
C ALA A 122 7.89 -5.25 -3.84
N SER A 123 8.32 -5.40 -5.07
CA SER A 123 7.90 -4.47 -6.14
C SER A 123 6.38 -4.54 -6.29
N HIS A 124 5.72 -3.39 -6.26
CA HIS A 124 4.26 -3.31 -6.43
C HIS A 124 3.79 -3.80 -7.80
N ILE A 125 4.72 -3.94 -8.74
CA ILE A 125 4.45 -4.51 -10.07
C ILE A 125 4.26 -6.03 -9.97
N VAL A 126 4.96 -6.67 -9.04
CA VAL A 126 4.87 -8.11 -8.79
C VAL A 126 3.74 -8.46 -7.83
N ALA A 127 3.57 -7.66 -6.77
CA ALA A 127 2.59 -7.93 -5.73
C ALA A 127 2.04 -6.64 -5.12
N ASP A 128 0.74 -6.61 -4.88
CA ASP A 128 0.12 -5.62 -4.00
C ASP A 128 0.26 -6.03 -2.52
N GLY A 129 -0.35 -5.28 -1.61
CA GLY A 129 -0.24 -5.55 -0.17
C GLY A 129 -0.73 -6.94 0.23
N VAL A 130 -1.80 -7.45 -0.38
CA VAL A 130 -2.30 -8.81 -0.15
C VAL A 130 -1.39 -9.85 -0.79
N GLY A 131 -0.87 -9.59 -1.98
CA GLY A 131 0.13 -10.43 -2.64
C GLY A 131 1.43 -10.53 -1.84
N ALA A 132 1.91 -9.42 -1.29
CA ALA A 132 3.08 -9.41 -0.40
C ALA A 132 2.82 -10.19 0.91
N LEU A 133 1.61 -10.09 1.47
CA LEU A 133 1.20 -10.91 2.62
C LEU A 133 1.15 -12.39 2.26
N ARG A 134 0.72 -12.75 1.03
CA ARG A 134 0.75 -14.13 0.53
C ARG A 134 2.17 -14.66 0.42
N LEU A 135 3.12 -13.85 -0.09
CA LEU A 135 4.56 -14.21 -0.09
C LEU A 135 5.07 -14.48 1.33
N MET A 136 4.78 -13.58 2.28
CA MET A 136 5.18 -13.76 3.69
C MET A 136 4.59 -15.04 4.30
N ARG A 137 3.32 -15.35 4.01
CA ARG A 137 2.68 -16.61 4.44
C ARG A 137 3.38 -17.82 3.87
N SER A 138 3.78 -17.80 2.61
CA SER A 138 4.52 -18.90 1.98
C SER A 138 5.88 -19.11 2.62
N ILE A 139 6.61 -18.02 2.91
CA ILE A 139 7.90 -18.08 3.63
C ILE A 139 7.72 -18.71 5.02
N VAL A 140 6.72 -18.25 5.77
CA VAL A 140 6.43 -18.79 7.11
C VAL A 140 6.05 -20.27 7.05
N ARG A 141 5.18 -20.68 6.13
CA ARG A 141 4.79 -22.08 5.95
C ARG A 141 5.98 -22.95 5.60
N ALA A 142 6.78 -22.54 4.62
CA ALA A 142 7.97 -23.27 4.22
C ALA A 142 8.98 -23.41 5.40
N TYR A 143 9.21 -22.35 6.15
CA TYR A 143 10.06 -22.37 7.34
C TYR A 143 9.58 -23.35 8.42
N ARG A 144 8.25 -23.45 8.59
CA ARG A 144 7.61 -24.36 9.55
C ARG A 144 7.40 -25.77 9.03
N GLY A 145 7.76 -26.05 7.78
CA GLY A 145 7.48 -27.34 7.13
C GLY A 145 5.98 -27.59 6.89
N GLU A 146 5.17 -26.56 6.82
CA GLU A 146 3.73 -26.64 6.61
C GLU A 146 3.38 -26.66 5.12
N PRO A 147 2.32 -27.38 4.72
CA PRO A 147 1.85 -27.36 3.33
C PRO A 147 1.46 -25.95 2.88
N ASP A 148 1.90 -25.58 1.69
CA ASP A 148 1.52 -24.31 1.06
C ASP A 148 0.63 -24.61 -0.16
N PRO A 149 -0.69 -24.27 -0.11
CA PRO A 149 -1.61 -24.55 -1.20
C PRO A 149 -1.22 -23.83 -2.49
N PRO A 150 -1.52 -24.41 -3.68
CA PRO A 150 -1.26 -23.76 -4.95
C PRO A 150 -2.06 -22.45 -5.09
N ASP A 151 -1.50 -21.53 -5.88
CA ASP A 151 -2.26 -20.37 -6.30
C ASP A 151 -3.47 -20.85 -7.12
N PRO A 152 -4.69 -20.40 -6.77
CA PRO A 152 -5.91 -20.92 -7.39
C PRO A 152 -6.13 -20.38 -8.81
N LEU A 153 -5.37 -19.37 -9.23
CA LEU A 153 -5.46 -18.78 -10.56
C LEU A 153 -4.25 -19.17 -11.42
N PRO A 154 -4.48 -19.56 -12.68
CA PRO A 154 -3.42 -19.60 -13.66
C PRO A 154 -2.75 -18.23 -13.81
N LEU A 155 -1.45 -18.23 -14.07
CA LEU A 155 -0.64 -17.01 -14.16
C LEU A 155 -1.22 -15.96 -15.13
N ALA A 156 -1.72 -16.43 -16.29
CA ALA A 156 -2.33 -15.54 -17.28
C ALA A 156 -3.56 -14.81 -16.72
N GLU A 157 -4.42 -15.53 -15.98
CA GLU A 157 -5.62 -14.95 -15.35
C GLU A 157 -5.28 -14.04 -14.15
N ALA A 158 -4.23 -14.36 -13.41
CA ALA A 158 -3.75 -13.53 -12.31
C ALA A 158 -3.17 -12.18 -12.79
N ARG A 159 -2.84 -12.06 -14.07
CA ARG A 159 -2.30 -10.82 -14.67
C ARG A 159 -3.26 -10.11 -15.60
N ASP A 160 -4.10 -10.82 -16.32
CA ASP A 160 -5.14 -10.22 -17.16
C ASP A 160 -6.46 -10.14 -16.39
N LEU A 161 -6.72 -8.97 -15.85
CA LEU A 161 -7.93 -8.71 -15.08
C LEU A 161 -9.16 -8.46 -15.99
N GLY A 162 -8.95 -8.40 -17.32
CA GLY A 162 -10.01 -8.07 -18.28
C GLY A 162 -11.20 -9.02 -18.25
N TRP A 163 -10.96 -10.29 -17.96
CA TRP A 163 -12.00 -11.30 -17.97
C TRP A 163 -13.09 -11.07 -16.90
N PHE A 164 -12.79 -10.44 -15.77
CA PHE A 164 -13.78 -10.18 -14.72
C PHE A 164 -14.03 -8.69 -14.43
N LEU A 165 -13.12 -7.78 -14.81
CA LEU A 165 -13.28 -6.33 -14.62
C LEU A 165 -13.98 -5.65 -15.81
N ALA A 166 -14.09 -6.30 -16.96
CA ALA A 166 -14.77 -5.69 -18.11
C ALA A 166 -16.22 -5.31 -17.77
N PRO A 167 -16.69 -4.11 -18.16
CA PRO A 167 -18.06 -3.69 -17.90
C PRO A 167 -19.04 -4.63 -18.61
N LYS A 168 -20.01 -5.16 -17.86
CA LYS A 168 -20.99 -6.12 -18.37
C LYS A 168 -22.15 -5.44 -19.09
N THR A 169 -22.40 -4.16 -18.75
CA THR A 169 -23.51 -3.38 -19.31
C THR A 169 -23.06 -2.01 -19.81
N ARG A 170 -23.86 -1.40 -20.69
CA ARG A 170 -23.61 -0.02 -21.14
C ARG A 170 -23.71 0.98 -19.98
N SER A 171 -24.61 0.76 -19.03
CA SER A 171 -24.78 1.62 -17.87
C SER A 171 -23.56 1.58 -16.94
N GLU A 172 -22.97 0.40 -16.69
CA GLU A 172 -21.70 0.28 -15.96
C GLU A 172 -20.57 1.05 -16.67
N LYS A 173 -20.44 0.88 -17.97
CA LYS A 173 -19.43 1.60 -18.74
C LYS A 173 -19.59 3.11 -18.61
N TRP A 174 -20.81 3.63 -18.68
CA TRP A 174 -21.10 5.05 -18.49
C TRP A 174 -20.79 5.52 -17.07
N ALA A 175 -21.18 4.76 -16.04
CA ALA A 175 -20.89 5.10 -14.64
C ALA A 175 -19.38 5.23 -14.40
N ARG A 176 -18.58 4.32 -14.97
CA ARG A 176 -17.11 4.36 -14.88
C ARG A 176 -16.51 5.55 -15.65
N GLN A 177 -17.04 5.90 -16.81
CA GLN A 177 -16.60 7.08 -17.56
C GLN A 177 -16.92 8.38 -16.81
N LEU A 178 -18.06 8.47 -16.14
CA LEU A 178 -18.39 9.61 -15.27
C LEU A 178 -17.40 9.77 -14.13
N GLU A 179 -16.88 8.69 -13.58
CA GLU A 179 -15.82 8.77 -12.56
C GLU A 179 -14.51 9.35 -13.10
N VAL A 180 -14.11 8.98 -14.31
CA VAL A 180 -12.94 9.57 -14.97
C VAL A 180 -13.16 11.08 -15.19
N LEU A 181 -14.35 11.48 -15.66
CA LEU A 181 -14.70 12.89 -15.83
C LEU A 181 -14.72 13.65 -14.50
N ARG A 182 -15.22 13.03 -13.43
CA ARG A 182 -15.16 13.59 -12.07
C ARG A 182 -13.73 13.89 -11.67
N ARG A 183 -12.82 12.93 -11.87
CA ARG A 183 -11.39 13.11 -11.56
C ARG A 183 -10.74 14.25 -12.36
N VAL A 184 -11.05 14.37 -13.64
CA VAL A 184 -10.58 15.49 -14.46
C VAL A 184 -11.13 16.83 -13.94
N ARG A 185 -12.40 16.87 -13.53
CA ARG A 185 -13.00 18.07 -12.95
C ARG A 185 -12.38 18.43 -11.58
N GLU A 186 -12.11 17.44 -10.75
CA GLU A 186 -11.42 17.64 -9.45
C GLU A 186 -10.00 18.19 -9.63
N ALA A 187 -9.31 17.90 -10.73
CA ALA A 187 -8.02 18.48 -11.03
C ALA A 187 -8.04 20.00 -11.28
N LEU A 188 -9.22 20.58 -11.51
CA LEU A 188 -9.39 22.04 -11.58
C LEU A 188 -9.27 22.69 -10.20
N ASP A 189 -9.61 21.94 -9.12
CA ASP A 189 -9.39 22.30 -7.73
C ASP A 189 -8.33 21.36 -7.13
N PRO A 190 -7.04 21.72 -7.23
CA PRO A 190 -5.96 20.84 -6.80
C PRO A 190 -6.02 20.59 -5.30
N PRO A 191 -5.65 19.36 -4.84
CA PRO A 191 -5.69 19.05 -3.43
C PRO A 191 -4.62 19.83 -2.66
N SER A 192 -4.96 20.26 -1.47
CA SER A 192 -4.04 20.92 -0.52
C SER A 192 -2.87 19.99 -0.20
N ARG A 193 -1.69 20.56 -0.03
CA ARG A 193 -0.50 19.84 0.42
C ARG A 193 -0.37 19.92 1.93
N ILE A 194 0.31 18.94 2.51
CA ILE A 194 0.66 18.94 3.93
C ILE A 194 1.84 19.89 4.14
N ALA A 195 1.78 20.77 5.12
CA ALA A 195 2.87 21.69 5.45
C ALA A 195 4.15 20.92 5.80
N VAL A 196 5.26 21.29 5.16
CA VAL A 196 6.58 20.70 5.39
C VAL A 196 7.11 21.12 6.76
N VAL A 197 7.65 20.17 7.54
CA VAL A 197 8.27 20.46 8.84
C VAL A 197 9.55 19.66 9.02
N GLY A 198 10.67 20.38 9.11
CA GLY A 198 11.97 19.76 9.30
C GLY A 198 12.41 18.85 8.14
N GLY A 199 11.85 19.09 6.96
CA GLY A 199 12.23 18.38 5.74
C GLY A 199 13.71 18.60 5.41
N THR A 200 14.35 17.59 4.82
CA THR A 200 15.76 17.62 4.40
C THR A 200 15.86 17.27 2.94
N GLU A 201 16.97 17.62 2.31
CA GLU A 201 17.26 17.21 0.90
C GLU A 201 17.62 15.71 0.78
N ARG A 202 17.67 14.97 1.89
CA ARG A 202 17.96 13.55 1.88
C ARG A 202 16.82 12.80 1.18
N ALA A 203 17.15 12.07 0.13
CA ALA A 203 16.19 11.18 -0.51
C ALA A 203 15.87 9.97 0.39
N GLY A 204 14.62 9.50 0.32
CA GLY A 204 14.20 8.29 1.03
C GLY A 204 13.01 8.51 1.95
N PHE A 205 12.75 7.47 2.74
CA PHE A 205 11.56 7.39 3.56
C PHE A 205 11.89 7.08 5.01
N GLY A 206 11.19 7.74 5.94
CA GLY A 206 11.09 7.34 7.32
C GLY A 206 9.76 6.67 7.62
N PHE A 207 9.69 6.05 8.80
CA PHE A 207 8.53 5.26 9.22
C PHE A 207 8.18 5.53 10.68
N VAL A 208 6.90 5.73 10.97
CA VAL A 208 6.36 5.78 12.33
C VAL A 208 5.40 4.62 12.51
N PHE A 209 5.59 3.84 13.54
CA PHE A 209 4.80 2.65 13.87
C PHE A 209 3.94 2.93 15.10
N ARG A 210 2.65 2.64 15.02
CA ARG A 210 1.71 2.77 16.14
C ARG A 210 0.75 1.58 16.17
N THR A 211 0.35 1.19 17.35
CA THR A 211 -0.64 0.13 17.58
C THR A 211 -1.84 0.71 18.32
N LEU A 212 -3.02 0.36 17.86
CA LEU A 212 -4.29 0.67 18.52
C LEU A 212 -4.98 -0.63 18.89
N ASP A 213 -5.53 -0.71 20.09
CA ASP A 213 -6.40 -1.82 20.48
C ASP A 213 -7.86 -1.43 20.17
N ILE A 214 -8.39 -2.00 19.09
CA ILE A 214 -9.77 -1.75 18.64
C ILE A 214 -10.81 -2.66 19.36
N GLY A 215 -10.37 -3.55 20.24
CA GLY A 215 -11.25 -4.36 21.10
C GLY A 215 -11.54 -3.71 22.45
N ALA A 216 -10.75 -2.72 22.83
CA ALA A 216 -10.90 -2.00 24.08
C ALA A 216 -11.72 -0.71 23.92
N THR A 217 -12.13 -0.13 25.03
CA THR A 217 -12.81 1.18 25.08
C THR A 217 -11.89 2.36 24.75
N THR A 218 -10.62 2.11 24.44
CA THR A 218 -9.58 3.11 24.18
C THR A 218 -9.65 3.77 22.81
N THR A 219 -10.38 3.18 21.85
CA THR A 219 -10.57 3.74 20.50
C THR A 219 -12.05 3.83 20.12
N PRO A 220 -12.85 4.63 20.83
CA PRO A 220 -14.31 4.68 20.64
C PRO A 220 -14.70 5.05 19.20
N GLY A 221 -13.99 5.96 18.55
CA GLY A 221 -14.26 6.36 17.18
C GLY A 221 -14.16 5.23 16.16
N LEU A 222 -13.30 4.24 16.40
CA LEU A 222 -13.17 3.06 15.52
C LEU A 222 -14.15 1.95 15.89
N VAL A 223 -14.55 1.84 17.15
CA VAL A 223 -15.41 0.77 17.66
C VAL A 223 -16.89 1.13 17.56
N GLN A 224 -17.26 2.36 17.95
CA GLN A 224 -18.63 2.87 18.04
C GLN A 224 -19.03 3.71 16.82
N ARG A 225 -18.53 3.36 15.65
CA ARG A 225 -18.84 4.05 14.40
C ARG A 225 -20.33 3.99 14.06
N ALA A 226 -20.82 5.00 13.35
CA ALA A 226 -22.20 5.05 12.88
C ALA A 226 -22.55 3.81 12.00
N PRO A 227 -23.79 3.32 12.06
CA PRO A 227 -24.23 2.22 11.20
C PRO A 227 -23.94 2.50 9.72
N GLY A 228 -23.42 1.49 9.02
CA GLY A 228 -23.08 1.60 7.59
C GLY A 228 -21.70 2.16 7.29
N THR A 229 -20.97 2.71 8.29
CA THR A 229 -19.58 3.15 8.12
C THR A 229 -18.60 2.03 8.40
N THR A 230 -17.42 2.12 7.79
CA THR A 230 -16.31 1.17 7.99
C THR A 230 -15.18 1.82 8.81
N ILE A 231 -14.29 0.99 9.37
CA ILE A 231 -13.05 1.50 10.01
C ILE A 231 -12.25 2.35 9.02
N ASN A 232 -12.26 1.98 7.75
CA ASN A 232 -11.54 2.71 6.71
C ASN A 232 -12.11 4.11 6.50
N ASP A 233 -13.44 4.26 6.55
CA ASP A 233 -14.09 5.57 6.41
C ASP A 233 -13.71 6.50 7.56
N VAL A 234 -13.67 5.99 8.79
CA VAL A 234 -13.24 6.76 9.98
C VAL A 234 -11.77 7.15 9.88
N LEU A 235 -10.89 6.23 9.46
CA LEU A 235 -9.45 6.52 9.33
C LEU A 235 -9.16 7.56 8.23
N ILE A 236 -9.89 7.51 7.11
CA ILE A 236 -9.77 8.51 6.03
C ILE A 236 -10.26 9.88 6.54
N ALA A 237 -11.42 9.92 7.21
CA ALA A 237 -11.95 11.15 7.80
C ALA A 237 -10.99 11.75 8.85
N ALA A 238 -10.43 10.91 9.71
CA ALA A 238 -9.43 11.33 10.69
C ALA A 238 -8.16 11.89 10.01
N LEU A 239 -7.71 11.27 8.91
CA LEU A 239 -6.57 11.77 8.14
C LEU A 239 -6.88 13.14 7.51
N HIS A 240 -8.08 13.35 6.97
CA HIS A 240 -8.50 14.65 6.44
C HIS A 240 -8.48 15.74 7.52
N LEU A 241 -9.02 15.47 8.71
CA LEU A 241 -8.97 16.38 9.85
C LEU A 241 -7.54 16.61 10.35
N THR A 242 -6.71 15.58 10.33
CA THR A 242 -5.29 15.70 10.71
C THR A 242 -4.56 16.65 9.78
N VAL A 243 -4.74 16.52 8.47
CA VAL A 243 -4.16 17.43 7.48
C VAL A 243 -4.61 18.88 7.73
N GLN A 244 -5.91 19.10 7.96
CA GLN A 244 -6.43 20.42 8.27
C GLN A 244 -5.81 20.98 9.55
N SER A 245 -5.82 20.23 10.65
CA SER A 245 -5.27 20.65 11.94
C SER A 245 -3.76 20.91 11.87
N TRP A 246 -3.03 20.05 11.14
CA TRP A 246 -1.59 20.20 10.91
C TRP A 246 -1.25 21.50 10.18
N ASN A 247 -1.96 21.77 9.10
CA ASN A 247 -1.77 22.95 8.28
C ASN A 247 -2.18 24.22 9.03
N THR A 248 -3.34 24.20 9.73
CA THR A 248 -3.82 25.34 10.53
C THR A 248 -2.83 25.75 11.61
N LYS A 249 -2.20 24.79 12.31
CA LYS A 249 -1.14 25.09 13.30
C LYS A 249 0.09 25.77 12.67
N ARG A 250 0.19 25.81 11.36
CA ARG A 250 1.32 26.33 10.58
C ARG A 250 0.92 27.47 9.64
N ASP A 251 -0.24 28.05 9.86
CA ASP A 251 -0.80 29.15 9.06
C ASP A 251 -0.93 28.84 7.57
N VAL A 252 -1.13 27.55 7.22
CA VAL A 252 -1.36 27.08 5.85
C VAL A 252 -2.85 26.83 5.66
N LEU A 253 -3.43 27.52 4.68
CA LEU A 253 -4.84 27.30 4.31
C LEU A 253 -5.02 25.91 3.71
N THR A 254 -6.10 25.24 4.14
CA THR A 254 -6.45 23.91 3.67
C THR A 254 -7.80 23.96 2.94
N GLY A 255 -7.73 23.90 1.62
CA GLY A 255 -8.89 23.74 0.73
C GLY A 255 -9.32 22.28 0.64
N ARG A 256 -9.48 21.75 -0.57
CA ARG A 256 -9.78 20.32 -0.79
C ARG A 256 -8.63 19.44 -0.29
N VAL A 257 -8.95 18.41 0.47
CA VAL A 257 -8.04 17.34 0.85
C VAL A 257 -8.49 16.05 0.14
N GLY A 258 -7.60 15.45 -0.62
CA GLY A 258 -7.84 14.17 -1.29
C GLY A 258 -6.97 13.08 -0.70
N VAL A 259 -7.57 11.93 -0.39
CA VAL A 259 -6.85 10.73 0.04
C VAL A 259 -7.04 9.63 -0.98
N MET A 260 -5.92 9.15 -1.53
CA MET A 260 -5.92 7.96 -2.37
C MET A 260 -6.22 6.74 -1.51
N MET A 261 -7.25 6.01 -1.87
CA MET A 261 -7.65 4.75 -1.24
C MET A 261 -7.48 3.60 -2.25
N PRO A 262 -6.51 2.70 -2.04
CA PRO A 262 -6.44 1.47 -2.80
C PRO A 262 -7.65 0.57 -2.55
N VAL A 263 -8.20 0.00 -3.62
CA VAL A 263 -9.34 -0.92 -3.60
C VAL A 263 -8.88 -2.26 -4.16
N ASN A 264 -9.05 -3.30 -3.36
CA ASN A 264 -8.78 -4.67 -3.80
C ASN A 264 -9.90 -5.15 -4.72
N VAL A 265 -9.54 -5.53 -5.94
CA VAL A 265 -10.47 -6.02 -6.96
C VAL A 265 -10.37 -7.54 -7.15
N ARG A 266 -9.76 -8.28 -6.21
CA ARG A 266 -9.72 -9.74 -6.26
C ARG A 266 -11.10 -10.36 -6.14
N PRO A 267 -11.36 -11.49 -6.82
CA PRO A 267 -12.51 -12.33 -6.51
C PRO A 267 -12.52 -12.70 -5.02
N ALA A 268 -13.69 -12.61 -4.37
CA ALA A 268 -13.80 -12.76 -2.92
C ALA A 268 -13.37 -14.15 -2.41
N ASP A 269 -13.61 -15.20 -3.20
CA ASP A 269 -13.25 -16.59 -2.92
C ASP A 269 -11.74 -16.86 -3.00
N ARG A 270 -10.97 -15.94 -3.57
CA ARG A 270 -9.51 -16.07 -3.83
C ARG A 270 -8.69 -14.93 -3.24
N PHE A 271 -9.30 -14.21 -2.29
CA PHE A 271 -8.76 -12.95 -1.76
C PHE A 271 -7.33 -13.08 -1.21
N TRP A 272 -7.04 -14.18 -0.48
CA TRP A 272 -5.80 -14.32 0.28
C TRP A 272 -4.73 -15.22 -0.37
N ASP A 273 -5.02 -15.84 -1.49
CA ASP A 273 -4.25 -16.99 -1.98
C ASP A 273 -3.46 -16.73 -3.26
N VAL A 274 -3.54 -15.53 -3.83
CA VAL A 274 -2.88 -15.21 -5.10
C VAL A 274 -1.81 -14.15 -4.91
N VAL A 275 -0.59 -14.44 -5.40
CA VAL A 275 0.46 -13.43 -5.57
C VAL A 275 0.25 -12.74 -6.89
N SER A 276 -0.22 -11.51 -6.88
CA SER A 276 -0.34 -10.62 -8.04
C SER A 276 -0.73 -9.21 -7.59
N ASN A 277 -0.90 -8.30 -8.53
CA ASN A 277 -1.42 -6.97 -8.29
C ASN A 277 -2.87 -6.87 -8.76
N PHE A 278 -3.80 -6.81 -7.81
CA PHE A 278 -5.24 -6.63 -8.01
C PHE A 278 -5.72 -5.31 -7.39
N THR A 279 -4.87 -4.31 -7.36
CA THR A 279 -5.20 -3.04 -6.72
C THR A 279 -5.59 -2.00 -7.76
N SER A 280 -6.82 -1.51 -7.67
CA SER A 280 -7.24 -0.23 -8.27
C SER A 280 -7.19 0.87 -7.23
N THR A 281 -7.36 2.12 -7.64
CA THR A 281 -7.36 3.26 -6.72
C THR A 281 -8.55 4.17 -6.96
N VAL A 282 -9.05 4.74 -5.87
CA VAL A 282 -10.06 5.80 -5.88
C VAL A 282 -9.58 6.95 -5.00
N THR A 283 -10.06 8.14 -5.27
CA THR A 283 -9.82 9.31 -4.41
C THR A 283 -11.08 9.62 -3.61
N VAL A 284 -10.90 9.77 -2.30
CA VAL A 284 -11.93 10.28 -1.40
C VAL A 284 -11.53 11.69 -0.99
N SER A 285 -12.40 12.66 -1.24
CA SER A 285 -12.08 14.09 -1.03
C SER A 285 -13.07 14.73 -0.07
N THR A 286 -12.59 15.69 0.72
CA THR A 286 -13.42 16.59 1.54
C THR A 286 -13.01 18.04 1.34
N VAL A 287 -13.98 18.94 1.54
CA VAL A 287 -13.78 20.41 1.59
C VAL A 287 -13.92 20.89 3.03
N PRO A 288 -13.56 22.15 3.37
CA PRO A 288 -13.60 22.63 4.76
C PRO A 288 -14.92 22.38 5.48
N ASP A 289 -16.05 22.53 4.81
CA ASP A 289 -17.39 22.34 5.40
C ASP A 289 -17.65 20.88 5.82
N ASP A 290 -17.02 19.92 5.16
CA ASP A 290 -17.09 18.51 5.53
C ASP A 290 -16.23 18.18 6.76
N ARG A 291 -15.28 19.04 7.14
CA ARG A 291 -14.26 18.79 8.18
C ARG A 291 -14.48 19.59 9.45
N VAL A 292 -15.73 19.81 9.81
CA VAL A 292 -16.10 20.50 11.07
C VAL A 292 -15.75 19.63 12.28
N ASP A 293 -16.05 18.34 12.21
CA ASP A 293 -15.70 17.32 13.20
C ASP A 293 -15.57 15.93 12.56
N LEU A 294 -15.16 14.92 13.36
CA LEU A 294 -14.94 13.57 12.87
C LEU A 294 -16.24 12.92 12.38
N ALA A 295 -17.38 13.17 12.99
CA ALA A 295 -18.65 12.57 12.61
C ALA A 295 -19.12 13.08 11.23
N THR A 296 -19.04 14.41 11.03
CA THR A 296 -19.36 15.06 9.74
C THR A 296 -18.41 14.58 8.65
N ALA A 297 -17.10 14.56 8.90
CA ALA A 297 -16.13 14.09 7.96
C ALA A 297 -16.31 12.60 7.63
N THR A 298 -16.62 11.76 8.63
CA THR A 298 -16.89 10.33 8.41
C THR A 298 -18.13 10.13 7.55
N THR A 299 -19.19 10.90 7.75
CA THR A 299 -20.41 10.83 6.94
C THR A 299 -20.11 11.18 5.47
N ALA A 300 -19.39 12.27 5.22
CA ALA A 300 -19.01 12.69 3.88
C ALA A 300 -18.12 11.64 3.18
N VAL A 301 -17.19 11.03 3.91
CA VAL A 301 -16.33 9.95 3.41
C VAL A 301 -17.15 8.69 3.13
N ALA A 302 -18.00 8.25 4.06
CA ALA A 302 -18.79 7.04 3.95
C ALA A 302 -19.75 7.08 2.75
N GLU A 303 -20.39 8.23 2.49
CA GLU A 303 -21.22 8.40 1.30
C GLU A 303 -20.42 8.19 0.02
N GLN A 304 -19.23 8.78 -0.11
CA GLN A 304 -18.38 8.60 -1.28
C GLN A 304 -17.96 7.14 -1.45
N THR A 305 -17.48 6.48 -0.38
CA THR A 305 -17.04 5.07 -0.45
C THR A 305 -18.20 4.12 -0.72
N TYR A 306 -19.42 4.42 -0.21
CA TYR A 306 -20.63 3.68 -0.53
C TYR A 306 -20.97 3.79 -2.03
N GLN A 307 -20.98 4.99 -2.58
CA GLN A 307 -21.25 5.22 -4.01
C GLN A 307 -20.20 4.56 -4.90
N MET A 308 -18.92 4.58 -4.48
CA MET A 308 -17.85 3.92 -5.20
C MET A 308 -18.04 2.40 -5.28
N ARG A 309 -18.43 1.77 -4.17
CA ARG A 309 -18.74 0.32 -4.12
C ARG A 309 -19.98 -0.03 -4.94
N ARG A 310 -21.05 0.76 -4.80
CA ARG A 310 -22.33 0.49 -5.49
C ARG A 310 -22.23 0.58 -7.01
N HIS A 311 -21.36 1.43 -7.53
CA HIS A 311 -21.25 1.73 -8.96
C HIS A 311 -19.95 1.23 -9.58
N ASP A 312 -19.20 0.35 -8.95
CA ASP A 312 -17.93 -0.21 -9.44
C ASP A 312 -16.94 0.86 -9.95
N ARG A 313 -16.98 2.04 -9.33
CA ARG A 313 -16.17 3.21 -9.77
C ARG A 313 -14.68 2.98 -9.68
N ALA A 314 -14.24 2.05 -8.81
CA ALA A 314 -12.85 1.64 -8.71
C ALA A 314 -12.28 1.09 -10.04
N TYR A 315 -13.14 0.66 -10.97
CA TYR A 315 -12.71 0.09 -12.25
C TYR A 315 -12.50 1.14 -13.35
N GLY A 316 -12.85 2.41 -13.12
CA GLY A 316 -12.68 3.49 -14.11
C GLY A 316 -11.22 3.69 -14.53
N LEU A 317 -10.27 3.57 -13.59
CA LEU A 317 -8.83 3.61 -13.91
C LEU A 317 -8.43 2.43 -14.81
N TYR A 318 -8.92 1.23 -14.54
CA TYR A 318 -8.66 0.06 -15.37
C TYR A 318 -9.18 0.26 -16.81
N ASP A 319 -10.39 0.79 -16.97
CA ASP A 319 -10.98 1.07 -18.30
C ASP A 319 -10.16 2.11 -19.07
N LEU A 320 -9.67 3.15 -18.38
CA LEU A 320 -8.80 4.17 -18.97
C LEU A 320 -7.48 3.56 -19.46
N LEU A 321 -6.81 2.77 -18.61
CA LEU A 321 -5.56 2.09 -18.96
C LEU A 321 -5.76 1.10 -20.12
N THR A 322 -6.89 0.38 -20.14
CA THR A 322 -7.22 -0.59 -21.18
C THR A 322 -7.47 0.12 -22.53
N SER A 323 -8.07 1.31 -22.52
CA SER A 323 -8.27 2.10 -23.75
C SER A 323 -6.93 2.51 -24.39
N ALA A 324 -5.91 2.74 -23.59
CA ALA A 324 -4.56 3.08 -24.04
C ALA A 324 -3.69 1.85 -24.41
N ARG A 325 -4.22 0.62 -24.31
CA ARG A 325 -3.45 -0.63 -24.50
C ARG A 325 -2.68 -0.68 -25.81
N LYS A 326 -3.28 -0.21 -26.89
CA LYS A 326 -2.68 -0.25 -28.23
C LYS A 326 -1.71 0.92 -28.53
N ALA A 327 -1.58 1.88 -27.62
CA ALA A 327 -0.64 2.97 -27.81
C ALA A 327 0.81 2.48 -27.75
N PRO A 328 1.74 3.05 -28.57
CA PRO A 328 3.16 2.73 -28.49
C PRO A 328 3.73 3.01 -27.09
N LEU A 329 4.67 2.18 -26.63
CA LEU A 329 5.33 2.35 -25.32
C LEU A 329 5.96 3.73 -25.13
N ALA A 330 6.53 4.30 -26.22
CA ALA A 330 7.11 5.65 -26.18
C ALA A 330 6.06 6.71 -25.77
N LEU A 331 4.82 6.61 -26.29
CA LEU A 331 3.74 7.51 -25.92
C LEU A 331 3.26 7.26 -24.48
N LYS A 332 3.13 6.01 -24.06
CA LYS A 332 2.77 5.65 -22.69
C LYS A 332 3.81 6.17 -21.67
N ARG A 333 5.11 6.11 -21.98
CA ARG A 333 6.20 6.65 -21.15
C ARG A 333 6.17 8.18 -21.05
N ALA A 334 5.61 8.87 -22.01
CA ALA A 334 5.46 10.32 -21.96
C ALA A 334 4.37 10.77 -20.96
N VAL A 335 3.31 10.00 -20.77
CA VAL A 335 2.16 10.37 -19.93
C VAL A 335 2.55 10.68 -18.48
N PRO A 336 3.32 9.86 -17.73
CA PRO A 336 3.71 10.19 -16.36
C PRO A 336 4.59 11.45 -16.27
N ARG A 337 5.42 11.73 -17.31
CA ARG A 337 6.23 12.96 -17.37
C ARG A 337 5.35 14.20 -17.54
N LEU A 338 4.26 14.10 -18.30
CA LEU A 338 3.30 15.20 -18.47
C LEU A 338 2.53 15.51 -17.18
N ILE A 339 2.31 14.53 -16.30
CA ILE A 339 1.64 14.77 -15.01
C ILE A 339 2.42 15.80 -14.18
N HIS A 340 3.75 15.77 -14.17
CA HIS A 340 4.57 16.78 -13.49
C HIS A 340 4.37 18.19 -14.04
N LEU A 341 4.14 18.33 -15.35
CA LEU A 341 3.87 19.62 -15.97
C LEU A 341 2.52 20.21 -15.56
N THR A 342 1.61 19.40 -15.03
CA THR A 342 0.33 19.86 -14.49
C THR A 342 0.44 20.39 -13.05
N GLY A 343 1.65 20.45 -12.46
CA GLY A 343 1.84 20.84 -11.06
C GLY A 343 1.26 19.85 -10.08
N ASP A 344 1.29 18.55 -10.41
CA ASP A 344 0.79 17.46 -9.57
C ASP A 344 -0.70 17.56 -9.17
N ARG A 345 -1.51 18.26 -9.96
CA ARG A 345 -2.95 18.48 -9.69
C ARG A 345 -3.75 17.16 -9.59
N PHE A 346 -3.24 16.09 -10.20
CA PHE A 346 -3.84 14.75 -10.17
C PHE A 346 -3.33 13.89 -9.02
N VAL A 347 -2.42 14.39 -8.19
CA VAL A 347 -1.85 13.64 -7.09
C VAL A 347 -2.54 14.02 -5.79
N ASP A 348 -3.02 13.02 -5.07
CA ASP A 348 -3.75 13.22 -3.82
C ASP A 348 -2.83 13.76 -2.69
N THR A 349 -3.42 14.36 -1.67
CA THR A 349 -2.71 14.90 -0.49
C THR A 349 -1.95 13.81 0.26
N ALA A 350 -2.59 12.65 0.44
CA ALA A 350 -2.07 11.50 1.16
C ALA A 350 -2.64 10.19 0.58
N MET A 351 -2.09 9.06 1.03
CA MET A 351 -2.61 7.72 0.73
C MET A 351 -2.96 7.01 2.03
N LEU A 352 -4.06 6.23 2.02
CA LEU A 352 -4.39 5.29 3.08
C LEU A 352 -4.71 3.93 2.48
N SER A 353 -3.87 2.94 2.77
CA SER A 353 -4.04 1.56 2.35
C SER A 353 -4.30 0.66 3.56
N ASN A 354 -5.41 -0.06 3.54
CA ASN A 354 -5.84 -0.91 4.65
C ASN A 354 -6.01 -2.36 4.15
N LEU A 355 -5.18 -3.28 4.67
CA LEU A 355 -5.32 -4.71 4.40
C LEU A 355 -6.54 -5.32 5.09
N GLY A 356 -7.19 -4.57 5.99
CA GLY A 356 -8.33 -5.04 6.75
C GLY A 356 -7.93 -6.01 7.87
N ARG A 357 -8.91 -6.79 8.32
CA ARG A 357 -8.69 -7.85 9.31
C ARG A 357 -8.08 -9.06 8.61
N ILE A 358 -6.87 -9.43 9.03
CA ILE A 358 -6.12 -10.57 8.48
C ILE A 358 -6.54 -11.83 9.23
N PRO A 359 -7.26 -12.77 8.57
CA PRO A 359 -7.58 -14.05 9.20
C PRO A 359 -6.29 -14.87 9.27
N LYS A 360 -6.01 -15.44 10.46
CA LYS A 360 -4.82 -16.27 10.70
C LYS A 360 -3.54 -15.58 10.17
N PRO A 361 -3.10 -14.48 10.82
CA PRO A 361 -1.89 -13.79 10.39
C PRO A 361 -0.68 -14.75 10.43
N PRO A 362 0.31 -14.59 9.52
CA PRO A 362 1.51 -15.41 9.56
C PRO A 362 2.25 -15.22 10.88
N THR A 363 2.83 -16.28 11.41
CA THR A 363 3.68 -16.23 12.62
C THR A 363 4.75 -17.29 12.56
N PHE A 364 5.98 -16.93 12.94
CA PHE A 364 7.08 -17.89 13.14
C PHE A 364 6.97 -18.61 14.48
N ALA A 365 6.16 -18.13 15.41
CA ALA A 365 5.94 -18.80 16.69
C ALA A 365 5.29 -20.17 16.48
N THR A 366 5.83 -21.17 17.19
CA THR A 366 5.33 -22.56 17.16
C THR A 366 4.42 -22.87 18.33
N GLU A 367 4.54 -22.11 19.42
CA GLU A 367 3.75 -22.34 20.64
C GLU A 367 2.32 -21.80 20.51
N PRO A 368 1.32 -22.61 20.88
CA PRO A 368 -0.05 -22.14 20.98
C PRO A 368 -0.17 -21.10 22.11
N GLY A 369 -0.86 -19.99 21.86
CA GLY A 369 -1.09 -18.95 22.87
C GLY A 369 -0.09 -17.78 22.82
N SER A 370 0.89 -17.78 21.92
CA SER A 370 1.60 -16.57 21.55
C SER A 370 0.61 -15.49 21.17
N GLY A 371 0.77 -14.29 21.70
CA GLY A 371 -0.10 -13.15 21.36
C GLY A 371 -0.16 -12.87 19.84
N PRO A 372 -0.97 -11.92 19.39
CA PRO A 372 -1.04 -11.57 17.99
C PRO A 372 0.36 -11.17 17.49
N PRO A 373 0.79 -11.69 16.32
CA PRO A 373 2.13 -11.42 15.81
C PRO A 373 2.37 -9.92 15.59
N GLU A 374 3.60 -9.50 15.75
CA GLU A 374 4.05 -8.16 15.36
C GLU A 374 4.08 -8.10 13.82
N LEU A 375 2.98 -7.65 13.22
CA LEU A 375 2.84 -7.54 11.78
C LEU A 375 2.60 -6.08 11.40
N TRP A 376 3.46 -5.56 10.52
CA TRP A 376 3.38 -4.21 9.99
C TRP A 376 3.30 -4.22 8.48
N PHE A 377 2.51 -3.31 7.94
CA PHE A 377 2.33 -3.12 6.51
C PHE A 377 2.52 -1.65 6.16
N SER A 378 3.28 -1.38 5.10
CA SER A 378 3.44 -0.04 4.56
C SER A 378 3.26 -0.07 3.03
N PRO A 379 2.31 0.70 2.49
CA PRO A 379 2.19 0.88 1.05
C PRO A 379 3.35 1.75 0.51
N PRO A 380 3.53 1.82 -0.81
CA PRO A 380 4.44 2.80 -1.40
C PRO A 380 4.00 4.24 -1.08
N CYS A 381 4.92 5.19 -1.25
CA CYS A 381 4.62 6.61 -1.12
C CYS A 381 5.03 7.31 -2.42
N ASP A 382 4.07 7.90 -3.14
CA ASP A 382 4.33 8.69 -4.34
C ASP A 382 5.12 9.95 -3.97
N PRO A 383 6.09 10.39 -4.77
CA PRO A 383 6.84 11.62 -4.51
C PRO A 383 6.01 12.88 -4.29
N ALA A 384 4.87 12.98 -4.96
CA ALA A 384 3.97 14.11 -4.79
C ALA A 384 2.96 13.92 -3.64
N CYS A 385 2.83 12.68 -3.13
CA CYS A 385 2.04 12.34 -1.96
C CYS A 385 2.93 12.41 -0.72
N SER A 386 2.70 13.37 0.16
CA SER A 386 3.62 13.65 1.29
C SER A 386 3.74 12.49 2.28
N VAL A 387 2.65 11.74 2.47
CA VAL A 387 2.52 10.70 3.48
C VAL A 387 1.68 9.54 2.94
N SER A 388 2.05 8.32 3.24
CA SER A 388 1.21 7.15 3.06
C SER A 388 1.03 6.37 4.37
N LEU A 389 -0.21 5.95 4.60
CA LEU A 389 -0.60 5.19 5.78
C LEU A 389 -0.88 3.75 5.40
N GLY A 390 -0.23 2.82 6.07
CA GLY A 390 -0.49 1.39 6.00
C GLY A 390 -1.23 0.92 7.24
N VAL A 391 -2.30 0.15 7.06
CA VAL A 391 -3.09 -0.39 8.16
C VAL A 391 -3.27 -1.90 7.98
N ALA A 392 -3.09 -2.63 9.08
CA ALA A 392 -3.35 -4.07 9.14
C ALA A 392 -3.96 -4.41 10.49
N THR A 393 -4.99 -5.26 10.52
CA THR A 393 -5.65 -5.67 11.77
C THR A 393 -5.46 -7.16 12.02
N SER A 394 -4.94 -7.51 13.20
CA SER A 394 -4.78 -8.87 13.69
C SER A 394 -5.47 -9.02 15.05
N GLY A 395 -6.52 -9.82 15.12
CA GLY A 395 -7.35 -9.87 16.32
C GLY A 395 -7.97 -8.51 16.63
N THR A 396 -7.69 -7.98 17.83
CA THR A 396 -8.07 -6.61 18.24
C THR A 396 -6.98 -5.58 18.01
N ARG A 397 -5.79 -6.00 17.57
CA ARG A 397 -4.65 -5.12 17.33
C ARG A 397 -4.71 -4.55 15.93
N LEU A 398 -4.87 -3.24 15.83
CA LEU A 398 -4.71 -2.48 14.59
C LEU A 398 -3.30 -1.89 14.57
N ALA A 399 -2.50 -2.34 13.62
CA ALA A 399 -1.17 -1.81 13.34
C ALA A 399 -1.29 -0.70 12.30
N LEU A 400 -0.70 0.46 12.58
CA LEU A 400 -0.68 1.62 11.70
C LEU A 400 0.78 2.02 11.46
N VAL A 401 1.14 2.16 10.17
CA VAL A 401 2.46 2.63 9.74
C VAL A 401 2.29 3.90 8.94
N THR A 402 2.90 4.98 9.40
CA THR A 402 3.04 6.20 8.63
C THR A 402 4.39 6.15 7.91
N ARG A 403 4.39 6.07 6.58
CA ARG A 403 5.55 6.24 5.73
C ARG A 403 5.58 7.67 5.22
N TYR A 404 6.67 8.38 5.45
CA TYR A 404 6.85 9.77 5.06
C TYR A 404 8.16 9.97 4.31
N ARG A 405 8.22 10.99 3.51
CA ARG A 405 9.45 11.39 2.83
C ARG A 405 10.30 12.26 3.75
N TYR A 406 11.62 12.08 3.70
CA TYR A 406 12.53 12.95 4.46
C TYR A 406 12.48 14.41 4.02
N GLU A 407 12.08 14.69 2.76
CA GLU A 407 11.85 16.04 2.29
C GLU A 407 10.60 16.69 2.88
N GLN A 408 9.67 15.88 3.40
CA GLN A 408 8.40 16.33 3.99
C GLN A 408 8.51 16.56 5.50
N PHE A 409 9.11 15.60 6.21
CA PHE A 409 9.16 15.59 7.67
C PHE A 409 10.54 15.15 8.18
N ASN A 410 10.93 15.70 9.34
CA ASN A 410 11.86 15.00 10.23
C ASN A 410 11.09 13.95 11.05
N THR A 411 11.81 13.16 11.84
CA THR A 411 11.25 12.05 12.64
C THR A 411 10.23 12.54 13.67
N ASP A 412 10.51 13.66 14.35
CA ASP A 412 9.65 14.21 15.39
C ASP A 412 8.34 14.75 14.80
N ALA A 413 8.43 15.48 13.67
CA ALA A 413 7.26 15.98 12.97
C ALA A 413 6.37 14.84 12.43
N ALA A 414 6.98 13.77 11.92
CA ALA A 414 6.23 12.60 11.48
C ALA A 414 5.53 11.88 12.64
N ALA A 415 6.20 11.78 13.79
CA ALA A 415 5.60 11.25 15.01
C ALA A 415 4.44 12.13 15.49
N GLU A 416 4.61 13.47 15.57
CA GLU A 416 3.55 14.42 15.92
C GLU A 416 2.35 14.30 14.97
N PHE A 417 2.59 14.21 13.65
CA PHE A 417 1.53 14.06 12.66
C PHE A 417 0.75 12.74 12.88
N THR A 418 1.47 11.64 13.14
CA THR A 418 0.85 10.34 13.39
C THR A 418 0.06 10.31 14.69
N ASP A 419 0.59 10.93 15.76
CA ASP A 419 -0.07 10.99 17.05
C ASP A 419 -1.31 11.92 16.99
N LEU A 420 -1.27 12.98 16.19
CA LEU A 420 -2.42 13.82 15.90
C LEU A 420 -3.54 13.03 15.19
N LEU A 421 -3.18 12.15 14.22
CA LEU A 421 -4.14 11.26 13.59
C LEU A 421 -4.81 10.31 14.60
N ILE A 422 -4.01 9.71 15.49
CA ILE A 422 -4.52 8.81 16.51
C ILE A 422 -5.46 9.56 17.49
N ALA A 423 -5.10 10.78 17.86
CA ALA A 423 -5.93 11.62 18.73
C ALA A 423 -7.31 11.88 18.13
N GLN A 424 -7.45 12.04 16.81
CA GLN A 424 -8.75 12.19 16.15
C GLN A 424 -9.68 10.97 16.41
N VAL A 425 -9.15 9.77 16.42
CA VAL A 425 -9.95 8.55 16.59
C VAL A 425 -10.11 8.11 18.04
N THR A 426 -9.21 8.52 18.94
CA THR A 426 -9.24 8.16 20.37
C THR A 426 -10.06 9.12 21.21
N HIS A 427 -10.07 10.41 20.88
CA HIS A 427 -10.82 11.45 21.60
C HIS A 427 -12.22 11.70 21.02
N TRP A 428 -12.65 10.86 20.08
CA TRP A 428 -13.99 10.97 19.53
C TRP A 428 -15.02 10.71 20.64
N ARG A 429 -15.80 11.75 20.97
CA ARG A 429 -16.96 11.66 21.84
C ARG A 429 -18.20 11.83 20.99
N GLU A 430 -19.18 10.95 21.16
CA GLU A 430 -20.53 11.23 20.68
C GLU A 430 -21.00 12.54 21.34
N ARG A 431 -21.37 13.50 20.52
CA ARG A 431 -22.14 14.67 20.96
C ARG A 431 -23.61 14.40 20.80
#